data_9f900a9b60c0c4de6b66ae35e125b8c9
#
_entry.id   9f900a9b60c0c4de6b66ae35e125b8c9
#
_cell.length_a   1.000
_cell.length_b   1.000
_cell.length_c   1.000
_cell.angle_alpha   90.00
_cell.angle_beta   90.00
_cell.angle_gamma   90.00
#
_symmetry.space_group_name_H-M   'P 1'
#
loop_
_entity.id
_entity.type
_entity.pdbx_description
1 polymer ?
#
loop_
_entity_poly.entity_id
_entity_poly.type
_entity_poly.pdbx_seq_one_letter_code
_entity_poly.pdbx_strand_id
1 'polypeptide(L)'
;MISLRRASAADRARVEAFQNAAYARTEAAVGARAIPLEWDYGEILDNCEVWFDESGGALIGVLILRVLETELFLESIATAPDRAGTGRGRFLLEATFERARELGLKRIGLITNSLNPALSWYKRMGFSVDREDVQPDRSVIHMSAVVPRV
;
A
#
# COMPACT_ATOMS: atom_id res chain seq x y z
N MET A 1 12.16 9.11 4.96
CA MET A 1 11.14 8.35 5.76
C MET A 1 11.69 7.98 7.12
N ILE A 2 11.97 8.98 7.91
CA ILE A 2 12.70 8.85 9.18
C ILE A 2 12.00 7.97 10.20
N SER A 3 10.67 8.01 10.26
CA SER A 3 9.90 7.27 11.26
C SER A 3 9.58 5.83 10.88
N LEU A 4 9.97 5.38 9.70
CA LEU A 4 9.75 4.02 9.23
C LEU A 4 11.06 3.23 9.19
N ARG A 5 10.97 1.93 9.46
CA ARG A 5 12.12 1.02 9.39
C ARG A 5 12.01 0.16 8.14
N ARG A 6 13.09 0.06 7.39
CA ARG A 6 13.16 -0.84 6.24
C ARG A 6 13.19 -2.30 6.69
N ALA A 7 12.22 -3.09 6.25
CA ALA A 7 12.20 -4.53 6.50
C ALA A 7 13.20 -5.26 5.61
N SER A 8 13.69 -6.40 6.09
CA SER A 8 14.62 -7.27 5.38
C SER A 8 14.06 -8.67 5.25
N ALA A 9 14.79 -9.57 4.60
CA ALA A 9 14.40 -10.97 4.44
C ALA A 9 14.12 -11.67 5.80
N ALA A 10 14.78 -11.26 6.87
CA ALA A 10 14.55 -11.79 8.21
C ALA A 10 13.16 -11.45 8.76
N ASP A 11 12.48 -10.46 8.19
CA ASP A 11 11.15 -10.01 8.63
C ASP A 11 10.00 -10.70 7.88
N ARG A 12 10.28 -11.68 7.02
CA ARG A 12 9.28 -12.33 6.16
C ARG A 12 8.04 -12.80 6.92
N ALA A 13 8.23 -13.58 7.98
CA ALA A 13 7.11 -14.13 8.76
C ALA A 13 6.26 -13.03 9.39
N ARG A 14 6.91 -11.97 9.84
CA ARG A 14 6.24 -10.82 10.47
C ARG A 14 5.40 -10.02 9.47
N VAL A 15 5.95 -9.76 8.29
CA VAL A 15 5.23 -9.10 7.19
C VAL A 15 4.01 -9.92 6.77
N GLU A 16 4.24 -11.22 6.54
CA GLU A 16 3.19 -12.13 6.07
C GLU A 16 2.04 -12.20 7.06
N ALA A 17 2.32 -12.36 8.34
CA ALA A 17 1.30 -12.41 9.39
C ALA A 17 0.52 -11.10 9.47
N PHE A 18 1.20 -9.97 9.40
CA PHE A 18 0.54 -8.65 9.44
C PHE A 18 -0.37 -8.42 8.24
N GLN A 19 0.12 -8.71 7.03
CA GLN A 19 -0.65 -8.53 5.80
C GLN A 19 -1.87 -9.45 5.78
N ASN A 20 -1.72 -10.70 6.21
CA ASN A 20 -2.84 -11.64 6.29
C ASN A 20 -3.95 -11.12 7.24
N ALA A 21 -3.58 -10.61 8.40
CA ALA A 21 -4.54 -10.06 9.35
C ALA A 21 -5.23 -8.79 8.81
N ALA A 22 -4.48 -7.90 8.18
CA ALA A 22 -5.01 -6.66 7.64
C ALA A 22 -5.96 -6.90 6.46
N TYR A 23 -5.57 -7.76 5.52
CA TYR A 23 -6.37 -8.01 4.31
C TYR A 23 -7.52 -8.99 4.52
N ALA A 24 -7.52 -9.78 5.59
CA ALA A 24 -8.68 -10.59 5.95
C ALA A 24 -9.93 -9.71 6.17
N ARG A 25 -9.76 -8.50 6.71
CA ARG A 25 -10.85 -7.54 6.87
C ARG A 25 -11.35 -7.02 5.52
N THR A 26 -10.44 -6.73 4.60
CA THR A 26 -10.79 -6.29 3.25
C THR A 26 -11.56 -7.38 2.51
N GLU A 27 -11.11 -8.63 2.62
CA GLU A 27 -11.80 -9.78 2.05
C GLU A 27 -13.23 -9.91 2.59
N ALA A 28 -13.40 -9.80 3.90
CA ALA A 28 -14.72 -9.87 4.53
C ALA A 28 -15.64 -8.74 4.06
N ALA A 29 -15.13 -7.52 3.90
CA ALA A 29 -15.89 -6.36 3.47
C ALA A 29 -16.28 -6.41 1.99
N VAL A 30 -15.41 -6.95 1.14
CA VAL A 30 -15.56 -6.96 -0.32
C VAL A 30 -16.24 -8.25 -0.81
N GLY A 31 -16.15 -9.34 -0.04
CA GLY A 31 -16.70 -10.63 -0.41
C GLY A 31 -15.86 -11.39 -1.44
N ALA A 32 -14.61 -11.01 -1.61
CA ALA A 32 -13.66 -11.64 -2.53
C ALA A 32 -12.26 -11.66 -1.93
N ARG A 33 -11.45 -12.66 -2.29
CA ARG A 33 -10.11 -12.80 -1.76
C ARG A 33 -9.24 -11.62 -2.18
N ALA A 34 -8.62 -10.96 -1.22
CA ALA A 34 -7.70 -9.86 -1.47
C ALA A 34 -6.39 -10.40 -2.07
N ILE A 35 -5.92 -9.76 -3.15
CA ILE A 35 -4.70 -10.19 -3.87
C ILE A 35 -3.48 -10.29 -2.96
N PRO A 36 -3.20 -9.35 -2.02
CA PRO A 36 -2.04 -9.48 -1.13
C PRO A 36 -2.02 -10.72 -0.25
N LEU A 37 -3.15 -11.39 -0.06
CA LEU A 37 -3.19 -12.66 0.68
C LEU A 37 -2.58 -13.82 -0.11
N GLU A 38 -2.37 -13.64 -1.43
CA GLU A 38 -1.81 -14.65 -2.32
C GLU A 38 -0.35 -14.38 -2.69
N TRP A 39 0.24 -13.26 -2.21
CA TRP A 39 1.61 -12.90 -2.54
C TRP A 39 2.65 -13.79 -1.89
N ASP A 40 3.74 -14.03 -2.60
CA ASP A 40 4.97 -14.59 -2.05
C ASP A 40 5.77 -13.45 -1.40
N TYR A 41 5.78 -13.39 -0.08
CA TYR A 41 6.44 -12.30 0.65
C TYR A 41 7.98 -12.40 0.62
N GLY A 42 8.54 -13.54 0.27
CA GLY A 42 9.97 -13.63 -0.03
C GLY A 42 10.32 -12.84 -1.29
N GLU A 43 9.53 -13.00 -2.35
CA GLU A 43 9.69 -12.26 -3.60
C GLU A 43 9.43 -10.76 -3.39
N ILE A 44 8.41 -10.41 -2.61
CA ILE A 44 8.11 -9.02 -2.27
C ILE A 44 9.28 -8.35 -1.55
N LEU A 45 9.89 -9.03 -0.58
CA LEU A 45 11.05 -8.48 0.14
C LEU A 45 12.28 -8.34 -0.74
N ASP A 46 12.44 -9.22 -1.74
CA ASP A 46 13.58 -9.16 -2.67
C ASP A 46 13.43 -8.04 -3.71
N ASN A 47 12.21 -7.75 -4.16
CA ASN A 47 11.96 -6.88 -5.32
C ASN A 47 11.25 -5.55 -4.98
N CYS A 48 10.75 -5.41 -3.75
CA CYS A 48 10.06 -4.21 -3.30
C CYS A 48 10.74 -3.62 -2.07
N GLU A 49 10.45 -2.36 -1.80
CA GLU A 49 10.75 -1.75 -0.52
C GLU A 49 9.58 -2.05 0.43
N VAL A 50 9.88 -2.65 1.57
CA VAL A 50 8.89 -2.90 2.63
C VAL A 50 9.28 -2.07 3.83
N TRP A 51 8.37 -1.21 4.28
CA TRP A 51 8.60 -0.27 5.38
C TRP A 51 7.65 -0.56 6.53
N PHE A 52 8.20 -0.62 7.74
CA PHE A 52 7.45 -0.89 8.96
C PHE A 52 7.17 0.38 9.74
N ASP A 53 5.92 0.57 10.12
CA ASP A 53 5.49 1.55 11.10
C ASP A 53 5.33 0.83 12.44
N GLU A 54 6.24 1.11 13.36
CA GLU A 54 6.31 0.42 14.66
C GLU A 54 6.04 1.39 15.79
N SER A 55 5.33 0.92 16.81
CA SER A 55 5.04 1.68 18.01
C SER A 55 5.18 0.77 19.24
N GLY A 56 6.12 1.11 20.12
CA GLY A 56 6.36 0.31 21.33
C GLY A 56 6.75 -1.14 21.04
N GLY A 57 7.46 -1.39 19.94
CA GLY A 57 7.84 -2.72 19.49
C GLY A 57 6.75 -3.47 18.72
N ALA A 58 5.54 -2.93 18.65
CA ALA A 58 4.44 -3.52 17.89
C ALA A 58 4.43 -2.99 16.45
N LEU A 59 4.15 -3.87 15.50
CA LEU A 59 3.96 -3.49 14.11
C LEU A 59 2.53 -2.96 13.93
N ILE A 60 2.39 -1.68 13.58
CA ILE A 60 1.09 -1.02 13.43
C ILE A 60 0.76 -0.64 11.99
N GLY A 61 1.73 -0.70 11.10
CA GLY A 61 1.52 -0.43 9.68
C GLY A 61 2.62 -1.04 8.83
N VAL A 62 2.27 -1.36 7.58
CA VAL A 62 3.21 -1.85 6.57
C VAL A 62 2.95 -1.10 5.27
N LEU A 63 4.01 -0.59 4.68
CA LEU A 63 4.00 0.09 3.39
C LEU A 63 4.88 -0.70 2.42
N ILE A 64 4.33 -1.10 1.29
CA ILE A 64 5.07 -1.83 0.26
C ILE A 64 5.10 -1.00 -1.02
N LEU A 65 6.30 -0.71 -1.48
CA LEU A 65 6.55 0.13 -2.65
C LEU A 65 7.42 -0.62 -3.66
N ARG A 66 7.06 -0.53 -4.94
CA ARG A 66 7.88 -1.04 -6.02
C ARG A 66 8.45 0.14 -6.81
N VAL A 67 9.75 0.26 -6.85
CA VAL A 67 10.41 1.33 -7.58
C VAL A 67 10.49 0.93 -9.05
N LEU A 68 9.77 1.66 -9.90
CA LEU A 68 9.79 1.47 -11.35
C LEU A 68 10.65 2.58 -11.99
N GLU A 69 10.90 2.46 -13.28
CA GLU A 69 11.76 3.40 -13.99
C GLU A 69 11.25 4.85 -13.93
N THR A 70 9.95 5.04 -14.10
CA THR A 70 9.34 6.38 -14.20
C THR A 70 8.34 6.71 -13.12
N GLU A 71 8.02 5.75 -12.25
CA GLU A 71 7.06 5.98 -11.17
C GLU A 71 7.38 5.11 -9.95
N LEU A 72 6.86 5.52 -8.81
CA LEU A 72 6.84 4.71 -7.61
C LEU A 72 5.47 4.01 -7.55
N PHE A 73 5.48 2.68 -7.56
CA PHE A 73 4.23 1.92 -7.52
C PHE A 73 3.91 1.56 -6.08
N LEU A 74 2.74 2.00 -5.63
CA LEU A 74 2.22 1.70 -4.30
C LEU A 74 1.53 0.34 -4.33
N GLU A 75 2.23 -0.70 -3.88
CA GLU A 75 1.71 -2.07 -3.85
C GLU A 75 0.71 -2.27 -2.73
N SER A 76 0.99 -1.73 -1.53
CA SER A 76 0.12 -1.94 -0.38
C SER A 76 0.34 -0.89 0.70
N ILE A 77 -0.75 -0.39 1.26
CA ILE A 77 -0.80 0.29 2.56
C ILE A 77 -1.70 -0.57 3.45
N ALA A 78 -1.17 -1.03 4.57
CA ALA A 78 -1.93 -1.81 5.53
C ALA A 78 -1.69 -1.26 6.93
N THR A 79 -2.77 -1.17 7.72
CA THR A 79 -2.72 -0.72 9.11
C THR A 79 -3.28 -1.80 10.02
N ALA A 80 -2.79 -1.84 11.28
CA ALA A 80 -3.31 -2.79 12.25
C ALA A 80 -4.81 -2.51 12.50
N PRO A 81 -5.63 -3.56 12.73
CA PRO A 81 -7.07 -3.39 12.94
C PRO A 81 -7.44 -2.41 14.06
N ASP A 82 -6.67 -2.40 15.15
CA ASP A 82 -6.88 -1.51 16.30
C ASP A 82 -6.40 -0.07 16.05
N ARG A 83 -5.81 0.20 14.89
CA ARG A 83 -5.35 1.53 14.48
C ARG A 83 -6.20 2.14 13.37
N ALA A 84 -7.29 1.49 12.98
CA ALA A 84 -8.20 2.02 11.97
C ALA A 84 -8.79 3.37 12.44
N GLY A 85 -8.81 4.35 11.54
CA GLY A 85 -9.33 5.69 11.86
C GLY A 85 -8.38 6.57 12.66
N THR A 86 -7.14 6.16 12.92
CA THR A 86 -6.15 6.94 13.70
C THR A 86 -5.24 7.81 12.85
N GLY A 87 -5.43 7.83 11.51
CA GLY A 87 -4.57 8.60 10.60
C GLY A 87 -3.29 7.88 10.18
N ARG A 88 -3.07 6.63 10.59
CA ARG A 88 -1.84 5.89 10.22
C ARG A 88 -1.78 5.57 8.73
N GLY A 89 -2.92 5.28 8.08
CA GLY A 89 -2.97 5.11 6.63
C GLY A 89 -2.51 6.36 5.88
N ARG A 90 -3.01 7.51 6.30
CA ARG A 90 -2.59 8.80 5.74
C ARG A 90 -1.11 9.07 5.95
N PHE A 91 -0.59 8.75 7.12
CA PHE A 91 0.83 8.85 7.43
C PHE A 91 1.67 8.02 6.45
N LEU A 92 1.26 6.77 6.19
CA LEU A 92 1.95 5.89 5.24
C LEU A 92 1.87 6.42 3.81
N LEU A 93 0.74 7.01 3.43
CA LEU A 93 0.59 7.63 2.11
C LEU A 93 1.50 8.86 1.98
N GLU A 94 1.56 9.72 2.99
CA GLU A 94 2.47 10.86 3.01
C GLU A 94 3.92 10.42 2.91
N ALA A 95 4.29 9.33 3.60
CA ALA A 95 5.62 8.73 3.49
C ALA A 95 5.90 8.22 2.07
N THR A 96 4.88 7.75 1.35
CA THR A 96 5.01 7.33 -0.05
C THR A 96 5.38 8.51 -0.94
N PHE A 97 4.72 9.65 -0.78
CA PHE A 97 5.07 10.88 -1.51
C PHE A 97 6.49 11.36 -1.18
N GLU A 98 6.86 11.32 0.09
CA GLU A 98 8.21 11.68 0.53
C GLU A 98 9.25 10.76 -0.11
N ARG A 99 8.99 9.45 -0.14
CA ARG A 99 9.91 8.50 -0.77
C ARG A 99 10.05 8.73 -2.27
N ALA A 100 8.95 9.05 -2.96
CA ALA A 100 9.00 9.40 -4.38
C ALA A 100 9.91 10.62 -4.63
N ARG A 101 9.79 11.65 -3.78
CA ARG A 101 10.67 12.83 -3.87
C ARG A 101 12.13 12.48 -3.64
N GLU A 102 12.43 11.65 -2.65
CA GLU A 102 13.80 11.18 -2.39
C GLU A 102 14.40 10.46 -3.60
N LEU A 103 13.58 9.69 -4.32
CA LEU A 103 14.00 8.94 -5.50
C LEU A 103 13.97 9.76 -6.80
N GLY A 104 13.49 11.00 -6.75
CA GLY A 104 13.35 11.84 -7.94
C GLY A 104 12.22 11.39 -8.87
N LEU A 105 11.27 10.60 -8.38
CA LEU A 105 10.11 10.15 -9.14
C LEU A 105 8.96 11.13 -8.98
N LYS A 106 8.28 11.42 -10.09
CA LYS A 106 7.26 12.46 -10.16
C LYS A 106 5.83 11.94 -10.12
N ARG A 107 5.67 10.61 -10.09
CA ARG A 107 4.38 9.96 -10.18
C ARG A 107 4.32 8.77 -9.23
N ILE A 108 3.16 8.59 -8.60
CA ILE A 108 2.83 7.40 -7.83
C ILE A 108 1.67 6.70 -8.52
N GLY A 109 1.83 5.41 -8.82
CA GLY A 109 0.77 4.59 -9.38
C GLY A 109 0.27 3.56 -8.38
N LEU A 110 -0.96 3.12 -8.53
CA LEU A 110 -1.53 2.03 -7.75
C LEU A 110 -2.66 1.34 -8.52
N ILE A 111 -3.03 0.16 -8.04
CA ILE A 111 -4.17 -0.59 -8.53
C ILE A 111 -5.07 -0.90 -7.35
N THR A 112 -6.36 -0.69 -7.52
CA THR A 112 -7.39 -1.11 -6.56
C THR A 112 -8.58 -1.70 -7.34
N ASN A 113 -9.62 -2.14 -6.68
CA ASN A 113 -10.81 -2.61 -7.37
C ASN A 113 -12.03 -1.73 -7.03
N SER A 114 -13.04 -1.81 -7.90
CA SER A 114 -14.25 -0.98 -7.79
C SER A 114 -15.06 -1.24 -6.52
N LEU A 115 -14.89 -2.39 -5.87
CA LEU A 115 -15.61 -2.75 -4.65
C LEU A 115 -14.86 -2.33 -3.38
N ASN A 116 -13.61 -1.91 -3.50
CA ASN A 116 -12.78 -1.54 -2.35
C ASN A 116 -13.14 -0.13 -1.87
N PRO A 117 -13.52 0.04 -0.59
CA PRO A 117 -13.78 1.38 -0.02
C PRO A 117 -12.60 2.34 -0.14
N ALA A 118 -11.38 1.83 -0.24
CA ALA A 118 -10.18 2.63 -0.41
C ALA A 118 -10.18 3.46 -1.70
N LEU A 119 -10.94 3.06 -2.72
CA LEU A 119 -11.06 3.81 -3.97
C LEU A 119 -11.44 5.28 -3.72
N SER A 120 -12.48 5.52 -2.92
CA SER A 120 -12.91 6.88 -2.57
C SER A 120 -11.85 7.62 -1.76
N TRP A 121 -11.18 6.91 -0.86
CA TRP A 121 -10.13 7.47 -0.04
C TRP A 121 -8.94 7.94 -0.89
N TYR A 122 -8.51 7.13 -1.85
CA TYR A 122 -7.43 7.53 -2.77
C TYR A 122 -7.82 8.75 -3.60
N LYS A 123 -9.07 8.83 -4.06
CA LYS A 123 -9.55 10.03 -4.77
C LYS A 123 -9.46 11.28 -3.91
N ARG A 124 -9.84 11.18 -2.63
CA ARG A 124 -9.71 12.32 -1.68
C ARG A 124 -8.25 12.69 -1.42
N MET A 125 -7.34 11.74 -1.54
CA MET A 125 -5.91 11.97 -1.33
C MET A 125 -5.17 12.47 -2.57
N GLY A 126 -5.88 12.75 -3.65
CA GLY A 126 -5.31 13.36 -4.85
C GLY A 126 -5.03 12.40 -6.01
N PHE A 127 -5.48 11.16 -5.91
CA PHE A 127 -5.35 10.19 -7.00
C PHE A 127 -6.52 10.31 -7.97
N SER A 128 -6.23 10.14 -9.25
CA SER A 128 -7.24 10.08 -10.30
C SER A 128 -7.18 8.74 -11.03
N VAL A 129 -8.31 8.35 -11.61
CA VAL A 129 -8.41 7.11 -12.37
C VAL A 129 -7.78 7.31 -13.75
N ASP A 130 -6.81 6.47 -14.09
CA ASP A 130 -6.19 6.46 -15.42
C ASP A 130 -6.88 5.48 -16.35
N ARG A 131 -7.27 4.31 -15.83
CA ARG A 131 -7.86 3.24 -16.61
C ARG A 131 -8.72 2.34 -15.73
N GLU A 132 -9.80 1.82 -16.30
CA GLU A 132 -10.65 0.84 -15.67
C GLU A 132 -10.71 -0.40 -16.55
N ASP A 133 -10.31 -1.54 -16.00
CA ASP A 133 -10.43 -2.84 -16.67
C ASP A 133 -11.67 -3.53 -16.12
N VAL A 134 -12.74 -3.53 -16.90
CA VAL A 134 -14.04 -4.09 -16.51
C VAL A 134 -13.98 -5.61 -16.53
N GLN A 135 -14.41 -6.24 -15.42
CA GLN A 135 -14.49 -7.68 -15.26
C GLN A 135 -15.91 -8.07 -14.78
N PRO A 136 -16.33 -9.36 -14.91
CA PRO A 136 -17.70 -9.75 -14.64
C PRO A 136 -18.23 -9.41 -13.24
N ASP A 137 -17.38 -9.49 -12.20
CA ASP A 137 -17.80 -9.29 -10.82
C ASP A 137 -17.32 -7.95 -10.23
N ARG A 138 -16.31 -7.32 -10.83
CA ARG A 138 -15.75 -6.04 -10.40
C ARG A 138 -14.82 -5.48 -11.47
N SER A 139 -14.43 -4.22 -11.31
CA SER A 139 -13.44 -3.60 -12.18
C SER A 139 -12.11 -3.44 -11.47
N VAL A 140 -11.03 -3.58 -12.22
CA VAL A 140 -9.67 -3.23 -11.76
C VAL A 140 -9.43 -1.77 -12.11
N ILE A 141 -9.12 -0.96 -11.11
CA ILE A 141 -8.96 0.48 -11.26
C ILE A 141 -7.49 0.85 -11.15
N HIS A 142 -6.93 1.42 -12.22
CA HIS A 142 -5.57 1.96 -12.24
C HIS A 142 -5.62 3.43 -11.91
N MET A 143 -4.89 3.84 -10.88
CA MET A 143 -4.87 5.22 -10.41
C MET A 143 -3.46 5.76 -10.33
N SER A 144 -3.35 7.08 -10.38
CA SER A 144 -2.08 7.74 -10.16
C SER A 144 -2.26 9.13 -9.54
N ALA A 145 -1.18 9.62 -8.95
CA ALA A 145 -1.06 10.98 -8.45
C ALA A 145 0.28 11.56 -8.88
N VAL A 146 0.29 12.86 -9.16
CA VAL A 146 1.51 13.62 -9.40
C VAL A 146 2.14 13.95 -8.05
N VAL A 147 3.45 13.78 -7.94
CA VAL A 147 4.20 14.12 -6.74
C VAL A 147 4.47 15.62 -6.75
N PRO A 148 3.91 16.40 -5.82
CA PRO A 148 4.15 17.83 -5.79
C PRO A 148 5.63 18.14 -5.49
N ARG A 149 6.12 19.22 -6.09
CA ARG A 149 7.42 19.77 -5.70
C ARG A 149 7.27 20.45 -4.35
N VAL A 150 8.26 20.28 -3.53
CA VAL A 150 8.32 20.97 -2.24
C VAL A 150 9.06 22.29 -2.40
#